data_0b38ba527d9803d1d1b7404a8e4220d3
#
_entry.id   0b38ba527d9803d1d1b7404a8e4220d3
#
_cell.length_a   1.000
_cell.length_b   1.000
_cell.length_c   1.000
_cell.angle_alpha   90.00
_cell.angle_beta   90.00
_cell.angle_gamma   90.00
#
_symmetry.space_group_name_H-M   'P 1'
#
loop_
_entity.id
_entity.type
_entity.pdbx_description
1 polymer ?
#
loop_
_entity_poly.entity_id
_entity_poly.type
_entity_poly.pdbx_seq_one_letter_code
_entity_poly.pdbx_strand_id
1 'polypeptide(L)'
;SEAYEPGMELLGKYVFLSEGVRGSLSKQVIEKYDLAAGCDVPKFGLGMKEIWEVDPERHNEGEVTHSLGWPLGFKNSGGSFIYHLDNNQVYVGYIVDLNYKNPYLSPYMEFQRFKHHPKIAKLLKGGKRIAYGARAVTKGGAQSLPKVAFPGGALLGCSAGLVNLPRIKGNHNAMHSGIEAAEAAAAAMKAGRSGDRLDAYDHSLRTGVVGKDLKKVRNVAPLNARFGPLGGLSLGGFDMWWQTVFGFSLFGTLSHGKTDAQATEPAAQHAEITYPKPDGKLSFDRLTNVAFSMTNHEESQPAHLQLSNPDLPISVNLPKFAEPAQRYCPAGVYEVVQEEAKDPRFVINFQNCVHCKTCDIKDPSQNITWVAPQGGDGPNYPNM
;
A
#
# COMPACT_ATOMS: atom_id res chain seq x y z
N SER A 1 -25.30 -19.78 6.45
CA SER A 1 -26.39 -18.91 6.89
C SER A 1 -27.56 -19.04 5.93
N GLU A 2 -28.77 -18.75 6.36
CA GLU A 2 -29.97 -18.77 5.51
C GLU A 2 -29.90 -17.74 4.36
N ALA A 3 -29.01 -16.75 4.47
CA ALA A 3 -28.73 -15.73 3.47
C ALA A 3 -27.58 -16.09 2.51
N TYR A 4 -27.07 -17.33 2.55
CA TYR A 4 -26.00 -17.74 1.62
C TYR A 4 -26.56 -17.92 0.22
N GLU A 5 -26.04 -17.16 -0.74
CA GLU A 5 -26.27 -17.35 -2.16
C GLU A 5 -24.96 -17.82 -2.81
N PRO A 6 -24.96 -18.89 -3.60
CA PRO A 6 -23.78 -19.31 -4.34
C PRO A 6 -23.41 -18.22 -5.37
N GLY A 7 -22.11 -17.94 -5.50
CA GLY A 7 -21.63 -17.01 -6.51
C GLY A 7 -21.87 -17.55 -7.94
N MET A 8 -21.70 -16.67 -8.92
CA MET A 8 -21.75 -17.01 -10.34
C MET A 8 -20.37 -17.43 -10.84
N GLU A 9 -20.31 -18.45 -11.67
CA GLU A 9 -19.11 -18.83 -12.40
C GLU A 9 -19.07 -18.08 -13.74
N LEU A 10 -18.03 -17.27 -13.95
CA LEU A 10 -17.78 -16.55 -15.19
C LEU A 10 -16.71 -17.27 -16.00
N LEU A 11 -17.07 -17.82 -17.15
CA LEU A 11 -16.16 -18.52 -18.03
C LEU A 11 -15.53 -17.57 -19.06
N GLY A 12 -14.21 -17.63 -19.19
CA GLY A 12 -13.44 -16.83 -20.14
C GLY A 12 -12.27 -17.60 -20.72
N LYS A 13 -11.77 -17.15 -21.88
CA LYS A 13 -10.57 -17.74 -22.48
C LYS A 13 -9.29 -17.38 -21.72
N TYR A 14 -9.26 -16.17 -21.14
CA TYR A 14 -8.22 -15.69 -20.25
C TYR A 14 -8.81 -14.82 -19.15
N VAL A 15 -8.18 -14.80 -17.98
CA VAL A 15 -8.56 -13.98 -16.82
C VAL A 15 -7.44 -12.99 -16.53
N PHE A 16 -7.78 -11.71 -16.37
CA PHE A 16 -6.84 -10.65 -16.02
C PHE A 16 -7.06 -10.18 -14.60
N LEU A 17 -6.04 -10.34 -13.74
CA LEU A 17 -6.10 -9.93 -12.35
C LEU A 17 -5.54 -8.52 -12.18
N SER A 18 -6.41 -7.54 -11.98
CA SER A 18 -6.09 -6.13 -11.74
C SER A 18 -6.55 -5.66 -10.34
N GLU A 19 -6.39 -6.52 -9.34
CA GLU A 19 -6.91 -6.34 -7.97
C GLU A 19 -6.13 -5.28 -7.15
N GLY A 20 -5.08 -4.71 -7.74
CA GLY A 20 -4.20 -3.80 -7.04
C GLY A 20 -3.22 -4.51 -6.09
N VAL A 21 -2.72 -3.75 -5.10
CA VAL A 21 -1.73 -4.26 -4.14
C VAL A 21 -2.30 -5.42 -3.32
N ARG A 22 -1.53 -6.50 -3.22
CA ARG A 22 -1.91 -7.69 -2.42
C ARG A 22 -3.31 -8.19 -2.75
N GLY A 23 -3.65 -8.33 -4.04
CA GLY A 23 -4.90 -8.91 -4.49
C GLY A 23 -5.12 -10.31 -3.95
N SER A 24 -6.35 -10.68 -3.59
CA SER A 24 -6.65 -11.98 -2.98
C SER A 24 -6.33 -13.13 -3.94
N LEU A 25 -6.81 -13.06 -5.17
CA LEU A 25 -6.50 -14.05 -6.21
C LEU A 25 -5.07 -13.92 -6.71
N SER A 26 -4.55 -12.70 -6.82
CA SER A 26 -3.16 -12.45 -7.24
C SER A 26 -2.15 -13.13 -6.33
N LYS A 27 -2.34 -13.10 -5.00
CA LYS A 27 -1.51 -13.84 -4.04
C LYS A 27 -1.54 -15.34 -4.31
N GLN A 28 -2.73 -15.89 -4.49
CA GLN A 28 -2.94 -17.32 -4.71
C GLN A 28 -2.28 -17.80 -6.02
N VAL A 29 -2.42 -17.06 -7.12
CA VAL A 29 -1.80 -17.46 -8.40
C VAL A 29 -0.29 -17.28 -8.38
N ILE A 30 0.23 -16.26 -7.69
CA ILE A 30 1.68 -16.06 -7.51
C ILE A 30 2.29 -17.26 -6.78
N GLU A 31 1.64 -17.71 -5.70
CA GLU A 31 2.06 -18.89 -4.94
C GLU A 31 1.88 -20.19 -5.74
N LYS A 32 0.67 -20.42 -6.26
CA LYS A 32 0.32 -21.65 -6.99
C LYS A 32 1.24 -21.95 -8.17
N TYR A 33 1.66 -20.90 -8.89
CA TYR A 33 2.49 -21.05 -10.09
C TYR A 33 3.95 -20.64 -9.88
N ASP A 34 4.35 -20.40 -8.62
CA ASP A 34 5.71 -19.94 -8.26
C ASP A 34 6.19 -18.77 -9.14
N LEU A 35 5.30 -17.79 -9.35
CA LEU A 35 5.59 -16.66 -10.25
C LEU A 35 6.68 -15.73 -9.71
N ALA A 36 6.94 -15.75 -8.40
CA ALA A 36 7.96 -14.95 -7.74
C ALA A 36 9.32 -15.65 -7.63
N ALA A 37 9.48 -16.84 -8.23
CA ALA A 37 10.75 -17.55 -8.21
C ALA A 37 11.90 -16.70 -8.76
N GLY A 38 12.97 -16.56 -7.97
CA GLY A 38 14.13 -15.75 -8.32
C GLY A 38 13.94 -14.24 -8.25
N CYS A 39 12.76 -13.76 -7.82
CA CYS A 39 12.52 -12.34 -7.56
C CYS A 39 12.98 -11.94 -6.15
N ASP A 40 13.30 -10.67 -6.00
CA ASP A 40 13.53 -10.08 -4.67
C ASP A 40 12.22 -9.88 -3.93
N VAL A 41 12.29 -9.69 -2.60
CA VAL A 41 11.11 -9.49 -1.76
C VAL A 41 10.33 -8.23 -2.18
N PRO A 42 9.00 -8.28 -2.22
CA PRO A 42 8.19 -7.11 -2.49
C PRO A 42 8.31 -6.10 -1.35
N LYS A 43 8.20 -4.82 -1.68
CA LYS A 43 8.21 -3.71 -0.72
C LYS A 43 6.96 -2.87 -0.89
N PHE A 44 6.51 -2.30 0.23
CA PHE A 44 5.25 -1.56 0.27
C PHE A 44 5.37 -0.27 1.06
N GLY A 45 4.42 0.61 0.83
CA GLY A 45 4.13 1.78 1.66
C GLY A 45 2.64 1.82 1.97
N LEU A 46 2.26 2.48 3.05
CA LEU A 46 0.87 2.80 3.36
C LEU A 46 0.62 4.26 2.99
N GLY A 47 -0.26 4.50 2.03
CA GLY A 47 -0.79 5.81 1.71
C GLY A 47 -2.11 6.04 2.43
N MET A 48 -2.23 7.20 3.06
CA MET A 48 -3.47 7.73 3.65
C MET A 48 -3.79 9.05 2.97
N LYS A 49 -5.06 9.31 2.73
CA LYS A 49 -5.52 10.49 2.00
C LYS A 49 -6.79 11.03 2.63
N GLU A 50 -6.87 12.34 2.73
CA GLU A 50 -8.10 13.08 3.03
C GLU A 50 -8.42 14.04 1.89
N ILE A 51 -9.71 14.31 1.65
CA ILE A 51 -10.16 15.39 0.80
C ILE A 51 -10.72 16.49 1.72
N TRP A 52 -10.31 17.71 1.44
CA TRP A 52 -10.74 18.90 2.17
C TRP A 52 -11.35 19.93 1.21
N GLU A 53 -12.47 20.50 1.58
CA GLU A 53 -12.94 21.77 1.02
C GLU A 53 -12.26 22.88 1.78
N VAL A 54 -11.52 23.74 1.07
CA VAL A 54 -10.76 24.81 1.67
C VAL A 54 -11.28 26.18 1.25
N ASP A 55 -10.83 27.22 1.94
CA ASP A 55 -11.14 28.60 1.59
C ASP A 55 -10.63 28.92 0.16
N PRO A 56 -11.51 29.47 -0.72
CA PRO A 56 -11.14 29.85 -2.08
C PRO A 56 -9.89 30.74 -2.19
N GLU A 57 -9.68 31.65 -1.21
CA GLU A 57 -8.50 32.52 -1.18
C GLU A 57 -7.17 31.79 -0.97
N ARG A 58 -7.24 30.55 -0.51
CA ARG A 58 -6.07 29.67 -0.26
C ARG A 58 -5.97 28.50 -1.25
N HIS A 59 -6.93 28.42 -2.14
CA HIS A 59 -6.98 27.42 -3.18
C HIS A 59 -6.27 27.91 -4.45
N ASN A 60 -5.55 27.02 -5.12
CA ASN A 60 -4.90 27.29 -6.40
C ASN A 60 -5.04 26.07 -7.30
N GLU A 61 -6.14 26.01 -8.06
CA GLU A 61 -6.50 24.86 -8.89
C GLU A 61 -5.33 24.43 -9.80
N GLY A 62 -5.06 23.12 -9.82
CA GLY A 62 -3.95 22.52 -10.57
C GLY A 62 -2.59 22.57 -9.87
N GLU A 63 -2.46 23.21 -8.70
CA GLU A 63 -1.22 23.17 -7.93
C GLU A 63 -0.97 21.76 -7.39
N VAL A 64 0.26 21.29 -7.58
CA VAL A 64 0.75 19.99 -7.13
C VAL A 64 2.01 20.18 -6.27
N THR A 65 1.93 19.81 -5.02
CA THR A 65 3.08 19.85 -4.10
C THR A 65 3.41 18.45 -3.60
N HIS A 66 4.69 18.09 -3.61
CA HIS A 66 5.22 16.88 -2.94
C HIS A 66 6.23 17.31 -1.87
N SER A 67 6.28 16.56 -0.75
CA SER A 67 7.28 16.79 0.28
C SER A 67 7.84 15.49 0.86
N LEU A 68 9.02 15.61 1.50
CA LEU A 68 9.72 14.53 2.17
C LEU A 68 10.14 14.96 3.58
N GLY A 69 10.37 14.01 4.48
CA GLY A 69 10.99 14.21 5.78
C GLY A 69 10.00 14.39 6.92
N TRP A 70 9.47 15.59 7.13
CA TRP A 70 8.53 15.84 8.23
C TRP A 70 7.19 15.10 8.03
N PRO A 71 6.61 14.48 9.10
CA PRO A 71 7.14 14.34 10.47
C PRO A 71 8.04 13.11 10.68
N LEU A 72 8.21 12.21 9.70
CA LEU A 72 9.00 10.98 9.83
C LEU A 72 10.50 11.20 10.07
N GLY A 73 11.01 12.39 9.76
CA GLY A 73 12.43 12.71 9.87
C GLY A 73 13.27 11.99 8.81
N PHE A 74 14.53 11.67 9.16
CA PHE A 74 15.50 11.10 8.22
C PHE A 74 15.74 9.58 8.41
N LYS A 75 15.06 8.95 9.36
CA LYS A 75 15.24 7.51 9.65
C LYS A 75 14.20 6.64 8.95
N ASN A 76 13.01 7.17 8.72
CA ASN A 76 11.91 6.45 8.09
C ASN A 76 11.58 7.11 6.76
N SER A 77 11.43 6.30 5.73
CA SER A 77 11.06 6.78 4.40
C SER A 77 9.55 6.99 4.30
N GLY A 78 9.17 7.98 3.52
CA GLY A 78 7.80 8.36 3.27
C GLY A 78 7.75 9.74 2.64
N GLY A 79 6.58 10.29 2.48
CA GLY A 79 6.40 11.61 1.89
C GLY A 79 4.94 11.99 1.82
N SER A 80 4.67 13.16 1.27
CA SER A 80 3.32 13.67 1.12
C SER A 80 3.05 14.18 -0.27
N PHE A 81 1.77 14.29 -0.56
CA PHE A 81 1.29 15.05 -1.72
C PHE A 81 0.12 15.95 -1.32
N ILE A 82 0.02 17.10 -1.99
CA ILE A 82 -1.10 18.00 -1.90
C ILE A 82 -1.47 18.37 -3.32
N TYR A 83 -2.72 18.10 -3.70
CA TYR A 83 -3.25 18.38 -5.03
C TYR A 83 -4.46 19.27 -4.89
N HIS A 84 -4.42 20.43 -5.54
CA HIS A 84 -5.56 21.33 -5.61
C HIS A 84 -6.40 20.96 -6.83
N LEU A 85 -7.62 20.54 -6.57
CA LEU A 85 -8.59 20.10 -7.57
C LEU A 85 -9.60 21.23 -7.88
N ASP A 86 -10.60 20.92 -8.68
CA ASP A 86 -11.77 21.77 -8.86
C ASP A 86 -12.58 21.95 -7.56
N ASN A 87 -13.56 22.87 -7.58
CA ASN A 87 -14.50 23.09 -6.46
C ASN A 87 -13.86 23.40 -5.10
N ASN A 88 -12.70 24.06 -5.08
CA ASN A 88 -11.92 24.37 -3.87
C ASN A 88 -11.55 23.13 -3.03
N GLN A 89 -11.45 21.98 -3.68
CA GLN A 89 -11.05 20.72 -3.03
C GLN A 89 -9.53 20.55 -3.07
N VAL A 90 -8.99 20.04 -1.97
CA VAL A 90 -7.57 19.71 -1.85
C VAL A 90 -7.42 18.27 -1.38
N TYR A 91 -6.68 17.47 -2.13
CA TYR A 91 -6.20 16.18 -1.66
C TYR A 91 -4.97 16.38 -0.79
N VAL A 92 -5.03 15.89 0.43
CA VAL A 92 -3.90 15.85 1.35
C VAL A 92 -3.57 14.40 1.61
N GLY A 93 -2.44 13.94 1.13
CA GLY A 93 -2.01 12.56 1.28
C GLY A 93 -0.65 12.43 1.94
N TYR A 94 -0.48 11.33 2.68
CA TYR A 94 0.76 11.00 3.37
C TYR A 94 1.08 9.52 3.21
N ILE A 95 2.30 9.22 2.82
CA ILE A 95 2.79 7.87 2.60
C ILE A 95 3.85 7.56 3.65
N VAL A 96 3.74 6.38 4.28
CA VAL A 96 4.75 5.82 5.17
C VAL A 96 5.22 4.50 4.60
N ASP A 97 6.51 4.37 4.35
CA ASP A 97 7.11 3.10 3.92
C ASP A 97 7.01 2.07 5.03
N LEU A 98 6.55 0.84 4.71
CA LEU A 98 6.27 -0.18 5.73
C LEU A 98 7.53 -0.89 6.26
N ASN A 99 8.70 -0.54 5.77
CA ASN A 99 9.98 -1.07 6.25
C ASN A 99 10.50 -0.41 7.54
N TYR A 100 9.71 0.44 8.19
CA TYR A 100 10.10 1.04 9.47
C TYR A 100 10.28 -0.03 10.55
N LYS A 101 11.21 0.23 11.47
CA LYS A 101 11.69 -0.72 12.48
C LYS A 101 10.92 -0.65 13.79
N ASN A 102 10.60 0.58 14.22
CA ASN A 102 9.98 0.84 15.52
C ASN A 102 8.50 0.42 15.54
N PRO A 103 8.09 -0.60 16.31
CA PRO A 103 6.69 -1.05 16.40
C PRO A 103 5.75 -0.02 17.04
N TYR A 104 6.28 1.00 17.70
CA TYR A 104 5.49 2.09 18.27
C TYR A 104 5.12 3.17 17.26
N LEU A 105 5.67 3.13 16.03
CA LEU A 105 5.31 4.10 15.00
C LEU A 105 3.88 3.83 14.50
N SER A 106 3.07 4.90 14.52
CA SER A 106 1.71 4.90 13.97
C SER A 106 1.66 5.73 12.69
N PRO A 107 1.56 5.11 11.50
CA PRO A 107 1.43 5.84 10.24
C PRO A 107 0.27 6.85 10.26
N TYR A 108 -0.86 6.46 10.85
CA TYR A 108 -2.01 7.34 10.99
C TYR A 108 -1.68 8.60 11.79
N MET A 109 -1.03 8.45 12.94
CA MET A 109 -0.68 9.60 13.78
C MET A 109 0.41 10.47 13.14
N GLU A 110 1.32 9.90 12.36
CA GLU A 110 2.27 10.67 11.55
C GLU A 110 1.54 11.51 10.49
N PHE A 111 0.51 10.96 9.85
CA PHE A 111 -0.34 11.73 8.94
C PHE A 111 -1.10 12.87 9.67
N GLN A 112 -1.61 12.62 10.88
CA GLN A 112 -2.25 13.66 11.67
C GLN A 112 -1.26 14.77 12.05
N ARG A 113 -0.04 14.43 12.46
CA ARG A 113 1.05 15.39 12.74
C ARG A 113 1.42 16.20 11.50
N PHE A 114 1.48 15.57 10.32
CA PHE A 114 1.79 16.24 9.06
C PHE A 114 0.90 17.45 8.81
N LYS A 115 -0.39 17.37 9.12
CA LYS A 115 -1.35 18.46 8.93
C LYS A 115 -1.07 19.69 9.81
N HIS A 116 -0.31 19.53 10.90
CA HIS A 116 0.14 20.64 11.75
C HIS A 116 1.39 21.36 11.25
N HIS A 117 1.99 20.94 10.13
CA HIS A 117 3.05 21.73 9.50
C HIS A 117 2.51 23.13 9.15
N PRO A 118 3.22 24.25 9.46
CA PRO A 118 2.67 25.60 9.32
C PRO A 118 2.05 25.92 7.96
N LYS A 119 2.67 25.47 6.87
CA LYS A 119 2.13 25.68 5.51
C LYS A 119 0.82 24.90 5.31
N ILE A 120 0.76 23.64 5.77
CA ILE A 120 -0.41 22.79 5.62
C ILE A 120 -1.54 23.26 6.51
N ALA A 121 -1.24 23.57 7.77
CA ALA A 121 -2.20 24.13 8.71
C ALA A 121 -2.84 25.43 8.21
N LYS A 122 -2.03 26.30 7.57
CA LYS A 122 -2.55 27.52 6.94
C LYS A 122 -3.52 27.21 5.80
N LEU A 123 -3.20 26.23 4.94
CA LEU A 123 -4.08 25.82 3.84
C LEU A 123 -5.41 25.26 4.36
N LEU A 124 -5.37 24.40 5.36
CA LEU A 124 -6.55 23.67 5.86
C LEU A 124 -7.36 24.44 6.91
N LYS A 125 -6.87 25.60 7.40
CA LYS A 125 -7.53 26.39 8.46
C LYS A 125 -8.94 26.78 8.05
N GLY A 126 -9.94 26.37 8.85
CA GLY A 126 -11.35 26.63 8.59
C GLY A 126 -11.96 25.81 7.47
N GLY A 127 -11.17 24.94 6.83
CA GLY A 127 -11.67 23.99 5.84
C GLY A 127 -12.48 22.86 6.47
N LYS A 128 -13.17 22.10 5.62
CA LYS A 128 -14.00 20.96 5.98
C LYS A 128 -13.44 19.69 5.33
N ARG A 129 -13.11 18.69 6.16
CA ARG A 129 -12.78 17.34 5.65
C ARG A 129 -14.05 16.66 5.15
N ILE A 130 -14.01 16.11 3.93
CA ILE A 130 -15.18 15.50 3.27
C ILE A 130 -14.98 14.01 2.96
N ALA A 131 -13.76 13.52 2.88
CA ALA A 131 -13.47 12.10 2.66
C ALA A 131 -12.16 11.67 3.32
N TYR A 132 -12.03 10.37 3.59
CA TYR A 132 -10.82 9.72 4.07
C TYR A 132 -10.65 8.34 3.44
N GLY A 133 -9.43 7.98 3.11
CA GLY A 133 -9.10 6.64 2.64
C GLY A 133 -7.65 6.26 2.91
N ALA A 134 -7.41 4.96 2.92
CA ALA A 134 -6.07 4.41 3.07
C ALA A 134 -5.87 3.18 2.17
N ARG A 135 -4.70 3.08 1.55
CA ARG A 135 -4.34 1.95 0.72
C ARG A 135 -2.83 1.69 0.78
N ALA A 136 -2.43 0.43 0.84
CA ALA A 136 -1.04 0.09 0.59
C ALA A 136 -0.69 0.34 -0.88
N VAL A 137 0.57 0.66 -1.14
CA VAL A 137 1.13 0.84 -2.49
C VAL A 137 2.37 -0.01 -2.63
N THR A 138 2.61 -0.56 -3.82
CA THR A 138 3.80 -1.35 -4.12
C THR A 138 4.99 -0.42 -4.39
N LYS A 139 6.18 -0.83 -4.00
CA LYS A 139 7.42 -0.08 -4.26
C LYS A 139 8.64 -0.99 -4.51
N GLY A 140 8.42 -2.27 -4.77
CA GLY A 140 9.49 -3.25 -4.99
C GLY A 140 10.31 -3.02 -6.26
N GLY A 141 9.72 -2.41 -7.30
CA GLY A 141 10.40 -2.13 -8.56
C GLY A 141 10.72 -3.38 -9.39
N ALA A 142 11.67 -3.24 -10.33
CA ALA A 142 11.98 -4.26 -11.32
C ALA A 142 12.45 -5.60 -10.71
N GLN A 143 13.21 -5.57 -9.61
CA GLN A 143 13.75 -6.77 -8.99
C GLN A 143 12.72 -7.62 -8.25
N SER A 144 11.58 -7.03 -7.86
CA SER A 144 10.47 -7.74 -7.20
C SER A 144 9.34 -8.09 -8.17
N LEU A 145 9.51 -7.85 -9.47
CA LEU A 145 8.49 -8.08 -10.47
C LEU A 145 8.33 -9.59 -10.74
N PRO A 146 7.20 -10.21 -10.36
CA PRO A 146 6.96 -11.62 -10.62
C PRO A 146 6.81 -11.90 -12.14
N LYS A 147 6.78 -13.14 -12.55
CA LYS A 147 6.25 -13.50 -13.87
C LYS A 147 4.80 -13.06 -13.93
N VAL A 148 4.45 -12.29 -14.96
CA VAL A 148 3.12 -11.67 -15.01
C VAL A 148 2.09 -12.51 -15.75
N ALA A 149 2.52 -13.54 -16.49
CA ALA A 149 1.65 -14.49 -17.18
C ALA A 149 1.64 -15.85 -16.47
N PHE A 150 0.46 -16.41 -16.30
CA PHE A 150 0.23 -17.76 -15.75
C PHE A 150 -0.76 -18.53 -16.67
N PRO A 151 -0.87 -19.84 -16.58
CA PRO A 151 -1.83 -20.60 -17.39
C PRO A 151 -3.26 -20.08 -17.20
N GLY A 152 -3.87 -19.61 -18.28
CA GLY A 152 -5.22 -19.07 -18.29
C GLY A 152 -5.35 -17.59 -17.90
N GLY A 153 -4.23 -16.86 -17.65
CA GLY A 153 -4.38 -15.46 -17.28
C GLY A 153 -3.11 -14.66 -17.10
N ALA A 154 -3.28 -13.42 -16.60
CA ALA A 154 -2.19 -12.49 -16.36
C ALA A 154 -2.44 -11.53 -15.18
N LEU A 155 -1.34 -11.07 -14.56
CA LEU A 155 -1.32 -10.02 -13.54
C LEU A 155 -1.15 -8.65 -14.20
N LEU A 156 -1.97 -7.66 -13.81
CA LEU A 156 -1.92 -6.31 -14.34
C LEU A 156 -1.64 -5.26 -13.25
N GLY A 157 -0.99 -4.18 -13.62
CA GLY A 157 -0.81 -3.02 -12.75
C GLY A 157 -0.16 -3.34 -11.41
N CYS A 158 -0.77 -2.88 -10.31
CA CYS A 158 -0.25 -3.10 -8.96
C CYS A 158 -0.40 -4.53 -8.44
N SER A 159 -1.19 -5.40 -9.11
CA SER A 159 -1.16 -6.84 -8.84
C SER A 159 0.20 -7.45 -9.15
N ALA A 160 0.92 -6.89 -10.13
CA ALA A 160 2.30 -7.23 -10.47
C ALA A 160 3.35 -6.31 -9.83
N GLY A 161 2.96 -5.18 -9.20
CA GLY A 161 3.89 -4.27 -8.55
C GLY A 161 4.51 -3.21 -9.46
N LEU A 162 3.80 -2.67 -10.42
CA LEU A 162 4.32 -1.80 -11.49
C LEU A 162 4.48 -0.31 -11.14
N VAL A 163 4.52 0.06 -9.85
CA VAL A 163 4.68 1.47 -9.44
C VAL A 163 6.11 1.95 -9.68
N ASN A 164 6.25 3.11 -10.34
CA ASN A 164 7.51 3.83 -10.40
C ASN A 164 7.66 4.71 -9.15
N LEU A 165 8.52 4.30 -8.23
CA LEU A 165 8.66 4.93 -6.91
C LEU A 165 9.08 6.40 -6.98
N PRO A 166 10.15 6.82 -7.71
CA PRO A 166 10.57 8.22 -7.77
C PRO A 166 9.50 9.15 -8.38
N ARG A 167 8.71 8.64 -9.32
CA ARG A 167 7.59 9.40 -9.89
C ARG A 167 6.36 9.45 -8.98
N ILE A 168 6.30 8.57 -7.97
CA ILE A 168 5.11 8.40 -7.11
C ILE A 168 3.86 8.07 -7.97
N LYS A 169 4.04 7.39 -9.08
CA LYS A 169 3.00 7.10 -10.08
C LYS A 169 3.08 5.65 -10.55
N GLY A 170 1.92 5.04 -10.71
CA GLY A 170 1.77 3.68 -11.24
C GLY A 170 0.75 3.57 -12.37
N ASN A 171 -0.12 4.60 -12.55
CA ASN A 171 -1.24 4.53 -13.49
C ASN A 171 -0.79 4.29 -14.94
N HIS A 172 0.25 4.99 -15.40
CA HIS A 172 0.79 4.81 -16.74
C HIS A 172 1.27 3.38 -16.98
N ASN A 173 2.02 2.79 -16.02
CA ASN A 173 2.48 1.40 -16.12
C ASN A 173 1.32 0.39 -16.03
N ALA A 174 0.30 0.68 -15.22
CA ALA A 174 -0.90 -0.15 -15.13
C ALA A 174 -1.68 -0.16 -16.46
N MET A 175 -1.87 1.02 -17.09
CA MET A 175 -2.52 1.15 -18.38
C MET A 175 -1.73 0.43 -19.50
N HIS A 176 -0.41 0.61 -19.57
CA HIS A 176 0.45 -0.11 -20.50
C HIS A 176 0.37 -1.62 -20.31
N SER A 177 0.39 -2.10 -19.08
CA SER A 177 0.25 -3.53 -18.81
C SER A 177 -1.09 -4.10 -19.30
N GLY A 178 -2.17 -3.33 -19.16
CA GLY A 178 -3.48 -3.70 -19.68
C GLY A 178 -3.51 -3.78 -21.21
N ILE A 179 -2.91 -2.80 -21.89
CA ILE A 179 -2.80 -2.78 -23.36
C ILE A 179 -1.99 -3.98 -23.86
N GLU A 180 -0.80 -4.18 -23.33
CA GLU A 180 0.08 -5.28 -23.76
C GLU A 180 -0.52 -6.67 -23.48
N ALA A 181 -1.22 -6.85 -22.35
CA ALA A 181 -1.91 -8.10 -22.05
C ALA A 181 -3.09 -8.36 -23.00
N ALA A 182 -3.87 -7.31 -23.31
CA ALA A 182 -4.98 -7.42 -24.24
C ALA A 182 -4.52 -7.76 -25.67
N GLU A 183 -3.44 -7.13 -26.15
CA GLU A 183 -2.83 -7.43 -27.44
C GLU A 183 -2.31 -8.87 -27.52
N ALA A 184 -1.61 -9.33 -26.46
CA ALA A 184 -1.12 -10.70 -26.39
C ALA A 184 -2.27 -11.74 -26.39
N ALA A 185 -3.34 -11.48 -25.63
CA ALA A 185 -4.50 -12.36 -25.59
C ALA A 185 -5.25 -12.37 -26.92
N ALA A 186 -5.44 -11.20 -27.56
CA ALA A 186 -6.07 -11.10 -28.88
C ALA A 186 -5.28 -11.87 -29.94
N ALA A 187 -3.95 -11.77 -29.94
CA ALA A 187 -3.09 -12.52 -30.84
C ALA A 187 -3.18 -14.04 -30.59
N ALA A 188 -3.17 -14.47 -29.33
CA ALA A 188 -3.33 -15.85 -28.95
C ALA A 188 -4.68 -16.42 -29.42
N MET A 189 -5.78 -15.69 -29.19
CA MET A 189 -7.13 -16.11 -29.62
C MET A 189 -7.27 -16.18 -31.13
N LYS A 190 -6.67 -15.23 -31.88
CA LYS A 190 -6.63 -15.29 -33.34
C LYS A 190 -5.86 -16.51 -33.87
N ALA A 191 -4.85 -16.94 -33.12
CA ALA A 191 -4.11 -18.17 -33.41
C ALA A 191 -4.79 -19.47 -32.93
N GLY A 192 -6.04 -19.41 -32.47
CA GLY A 192 -6.81 -20.56 -31.96
C GLY A 192 -6.41 -21.02 -30.56
N ARG A 193 -5.60 -20.26 -29.84
CA ARG A 193 -5.13 -20.59 -28.48
C ARG A 193 -6.08 -20.03 -27.41
N SER A 194 -6.21 -20.74 -26.29
CA SER A 194 -6.97 -20.27 -25.11
C SER A 194 -6.50 -21.02 -23.87
N GLY A 195 -6.56 -20.39 -22.69
CA GLY A 195 -6.24 -21.01 -21.42
C GLY A 195 -4.76 -21.32 -21.19
N ASP A 196 -3.89 -21.04 -22.13
CA ASP A 196 -2.44 -21.22 -22.03
C ASP A 196 -1.75 -19.97 -21.42
N ARG A 197 -0.42 -19.99 -21.35
CA ARG A 197 0.36 -18.88 -20.80
C ARG A 197 0.67 -17.84 -21.89
N LEU A 198 0.42 -16.58 -21.58
CA LEU A 198 0.69 -15.44 -22.46
C LEU A 198 2.16 -14.98 -22.35
N ASP A 199 3.13 -15.83 -22.77
CA ASP A 199 4.55 -15.52 -22.65
C ASP A 199 4.96 -14.25 -23.42
N ALA A 200 4.27 -13.95 -24.51
CA ALA A 200 4.46 -12.70 -25.26
C ALA A 200 4.21 -11.46 -24.38
N TYR A 201 3.21 -11.51 -23.50
CA TYR A 201 2.94 -10.43 -22.55
C TYR A 201 4.06 -10.29 -21.53
N ASP A 202 4.52 -11.37 -20.88
CA ASP A 202 5.63 -11.28 -19.92
C ASP A 202 6.89 -10.73 -20.56
N HIS A 203 7.17 -11.13 -21.79
CA HIS A 203 8.31 -10.64 -22.55
C HIS A 203 8.17 -9.14 -22.88
N SER A 204 7.06 -8.73 -23.46
CA SER A 204 6.84 -7.32 -23.87
C SER A 204 6.86 -6.38 -22.67
N LEU A 205 6.21 -6.76 -21.56
CA LEU A 205 6.22 -5.96 -20.32
C LEU A 205 7.65 -5.71 -19.81
N ARG A 206 8.51 -6.74 -19.81
CA ARG A 206 9.88 -6.64 -19.28
C ARG A 206 10.82 -5.89 -20.20
N THR A 207 10.64 -5.99 -21.51
CA THR A 207 11.53 -5.39 -22.53
C THR A 207 10.99 -4.06 -23.06
N GLY A 208 9.69 -3.81 -22.93
CA GLY A 208 8.98 -2.66 -23.39
C GLY A 208 9.12 -1.43 -22.49
N VAL A 209 8.12 -0.55 -22.56
CA VAL A 209 8.09 0.75 -21.87
C VAL A 209 8.11 0.55 -20.36
N VAL A 210 7.27 -0.35 -19.83
CA VAL A 210 7.13 -0.61 -18.39
C VAL A 210 8.43 -1.15 -17.79
N GLY A 211 9.00 -2.18 -18.38
CA GLY A 211 10.25 -2.79 -17.89
C GLY A 211 11.41 -1.81 -17.91
N LYS A 212 11.56 -1.01 -18.98
CA LYS A 212 12.57 0.04 -19.08
C LYS A 212 12.39 1.13 -18.02
N ASP A 213 11.16 1.57 -17.77
CA ASP A 213 10.83 2.56 -16.75
C ASP A 213 11.19 2.06 -15.34
N LEU A 214 10.80 0.83 -15.00
CA LEU A 214 11.10 0.22 -13.70
C LEU A 214 12.60 -0.10 -13.53
N LYS A 215 13.26 -0.58 -14.58
CA LYS A 215 14.71 -0.89 -14.55
C LYS A 215 15.55 0.35 -14.26
N LYS A 216 15.17 1.50 -14.81
CA LYS A 216 15.88 2.78 -14.60
C LYS A 216 15.88 3.22 -13.14
N VAL A 217 14.82 2.93 -12.39
CA VAL A 217 14.62 3.39 -11.00
C VAL A 217 14.85 2.30 -9.96
N ARG A 218 15.29 1.12 -10.35
CA ARG A 218 15.33 -0.09 -9.51
C ARG A 218 16.11 0.05 -8.20
N ASN A 219 17.12 0.90 -8.15
CA ASN A 219 17.99 1.08 -6.98
C ASN A 219 17.49 2.14 -6.00
N VAL A 220 16.48 2.94 -6.33
CA VAL A 220 16.02 4.04 -5.46
C VAL A 220 15.44 3.51 -4.14
N ALA A 221 14.61 2.49 -4.17
CA ALA A 221 14.04 1.91 -2.94
C ALA A 221 15.10 1.25 -2.03
N PRO A 222 16.03 0.41 -2.53
CA PRO A 222 17.12 -0.12 -1.71
C PRO A 222 18.05 0.95 -1.14
N LEU A 223 18.36 2.00 -1.90
CA LEU A 223 19.20 3.10 -1.44
C LEU A 223 18.50 3.92 -0.34
N ASN A 224 17.21 4.20 -0.51
CA ASN A 224 16.41 4.86 0.54
C ASN A 224 16.37 4.01 1.84
N ALA A 225 16.21 2.71 1.73
CA ALA A 225 16.17 1.83 2.89
C ALA A 225 17.50 1.77 3.65
N ARG A 226 18.65 1.89 2.94
CA ARG A 226 20.01 1.81 3.52
C ARG A 226 20.50 3.15 4.07
N PHE A 227 20.26 4.23 3.35
CA PHE A 227 20.86 5.55 3.63
C PHE A 227 19.84 6.61 4.06
N GLY A 228 18.58 6.22 4.26
CA GLY A 228 17.49 7.13 4.58
C GLY A 228 17.09 8.02 3.40
N PRO A 229 16.08 8.91 3.59
CA PRO A 229 15.52 9.71 2.50
C PRO A 229 16.52 10.61 1.78
N LEU A 230 17.42 11.30 2.50
CA LEU A 230 18.41 12.21 1.88
C LEU A 230 19.49 11.45 1.12
N GLY A 231 20.11 10.43 1.75
CA GLY A 231 21.13 9.62 1.10
C GLY A 231 20.57 8.83 -0.08
N GLY A 232 19.38 8.28 0.09
CA GLY A 232 18.68 7.56 -0.97
C GLY A 232 18.29 8.45 -2.14
N LEU A 233 17.82 9.67 -1.89
CA LEU A 233 17.51 10.64 -2.93
C LEU A 233 18.77 11.05 -3.72
N SER A 234 19.86 11.36 -3.02
CA SER A 234 21.12 11.79 -3.65
C SER A 234 21.73 10.66 -4.47
N LEU A 235 21.92 9.47 -3.87
CA LEU A 235 22.52 8.32 -4.55
C LEU A 235 21.60 7.74 -5.63
N GLY A 236 20.30 7.68 -5.36
CA GLY A 236 19.31 7.21 -6.33
C GLY A 236 19.15 8.17 -7.52
N GLY A 237 19.17 9.47 -7.27
CA GLY A 237 19.18 10.50 -8.32
C GLY A 237 20.43 10.41 -9.18
N PHE A 238 21.59 10.25 -8.55
CA PHE A 238 22.86 10.04 -9.26
C PHE A 238 22.82 8.76 -10.11
N ASP A 239 22.38 7.62 -9.57
CA ASP A 239 22.28 6.37 -10.32
C ASP A 239 21.32 6.47 -11.52
N MET A 240 20.16 7.12 -11.34
CA MET A 240 19.22 7.35 -12.45
C MET A 240 19.82 8.25 -13.54
N TRP A 241 20.54 9.31 -13.15
CA TRP A 241 21.25 10.17 -14.10
C TRP A 241 22.34 9.40 -14.83
N TRP A 242 23.18 8.66 -14.11
CA TRP A 242 24.23 7.82 -14.67
C TRP A 242 23.67 6.81 -15.68
N GLN A 243 22.61 6.10 -15.30
CA GLN A 243 21.96 5.15 -16.19
C GLN A 243 21.37 5.82 -17.44
N THR A 244 20.92 7.08 -17.32
CA THR A 244 20.40 7.82 -18.49
C THR A 244 21.51 8.17 -19.48
N VAL A 245 22.70 8.49 -19.01
CA VAL A 245 23.84 8.90 -19.84
C VAL A 245 24.59 7.67 -20.40
N PHE A 246 24.86 6.68 -19.58
CA PHE A 246 25.76 5.56 -19.90
C PHE A 246 25.03 4.22 -20.15
N GLY A 247 23.73 4.12 -19.90
CA GLY A 247 22.93 2.93 -20.17
C GLY A 247 23.04 1.80 -19.12
N PHE A 248 23.86 1.95 -18.08
CA PHE A 248 24.02 0.97 -17.00
C PHE A 248 24.09 1.64 -15.62
N SER A 249 23.88 0.86 -14.55
CA SER A 249 24.01 1.32 -13.16
C SER A 249 25.39 0.94 -12.61
N LEU A 250 26.04 1.87 -11.88
CA LEU A 250 27.27 1.59 -11.14
C LEU A 250 27.03 0.62 -9.96
N PHE A 251 25.82 0.58 -9.42
CA PHE A 251 25.45 -0.29 -8.30
C PHE A 251 24.93 -1.67 -8.76
N GLY A 252 24.84 -1.92 -10.07
CA GLY A 252 24.14 -3.11 -10.58
C GLY A 252 22.65 -3.10 -10.23
N THR A 253 22.16 -4.18 -9.66
CA THR A 253 20.80 -4.28 -9.10
C THR A 253 20.89 -4.60 -7.61
N LEU A 254 20.51 -3.65 -6.77
CA LEU A 254 20.56 -3.80 -5.33
C LEU A 254 19.35 -4.59 -4.81
N SER A 255 19.58 -5.49 -3.85
CA SER A 255 18.50 -6.23 -3.17
C SER A 255 17.83 -5.39 -2.10
N HIS A 256 16.53 -5.65 -1.88
CA HIS A 256 15.75 -5.09 -0.76
C HIS A 256 16.06 -5.76 0.58
N GLY A 257 16.56 -6.99 0.57
CA GLY A 257 16.91 -7.77 1.76
C GLY A 257 15.68 -8.31 2.50
N LYS A 258 15.31 -7.71 3.63
CA LYS A 258 14.20 -8.19 4.47
C LYS A 258 12.83 -7.76 3.92
N THR A 259 11.78 -8.54 4.19
CA THR A 259 10.39 -8.10 3.98
C THR A 259 10.02 -6.95 4.92
N ASP A 260 8.89 -6.29 4.68
CA ASP A 260 8.43 -5.20 5.55
C ASP A 260 8.01 -5.71 6.94
N ALA A 261 7.47 -6.93 7.04
CA ALA A 261 7.21 -7.61 8.30
C ALA A 261 8.50 -7.87 9.09
N GLN A 262 9.50 -8.48 8.44
CA GLN A 262 10.80 -8.80 9.03
C GLN A 262 11.63 -7.57 9.43
N ALA A 263 11.30 -6.40 8.90
CA ALA A 263 11.96 -5.15 9.27
C ALA A 263 11.57 -4.67 10.67
N THR A 264 10.44 -5.14 11.23
CA THR A 264 9.98 -4.76 12.57
C THR A 264 10.93 -5.33 13.62
N GLU A 265 11.52 -4.45 14.42
CA GLU A 265 12.42 -4.81 15.54
C GLU A 265 11.63 -4.97 16.84
N PRO A 266 12.16 -5.72 17.82
CA PRO A 266 11.52 -5.87 19.13
C PRO A 266 11.26 -4.52 19.81
N ALA A 267 10.12 -4.39 20.48
CA ALA A 267 9.68 -3.15 21.15
C ALA A 267 10.70 -2.66 22.21
N ALA A 268 11.35 -3.59 22.90
CA ALA A 268 12.38 -3.28 23.89
C ALA A 268 13.61 -2.55 23.34
N GLN A 269 13.82 -2.54 22.01
CA GLN A 269 14.93 -1.83 21.35
C GLN A 269 14.56 -0.39 20.97
N HIS A 270 13.33 0.04 21.22
CA HIS A 270 12.81 1.34 20.80
C HIS A 270 12.12 2.08 21.93
N ALA A 271 12.26 3.38 21.95
CA ALA A 271 11.44 4.22 22.80
C ALA A 271 10.00 4.25 22.27
N GLU A 272 9.05 4.20 23.18
CA GLU A 272 7.64 4.43 22.86
C GLU A 272 7.43 5.85 22.31
N ILE A 273 6.59 5.97 21.29
CA ILE A 273 6.27 7.27 20.68
C ILE A 273 4.97 7.78 21.27
N THR A 274 5.06 8.86 22.04
CA THR A 274 3.88 9.57 22.53
C THR A 274 3.38 10.55 21.47
N TYR A 275 2.19 10.31 20.96
CA TYR A 275 1.55 11.21 20.00
C TYR A 275 0.65 12.23 20.71
N PRO A 276 0.61 13.49 20.23
CA PRO A 276 -0.33 14.47 20.74
C PRO A 276 -1.78 14.03 20.46
N LYS A 277 -2.69 14.38 21.36
CA LYS A 277 -4.12 14.15 21.10
C LYS A 277 -4.57 15.00 19.90
N PRO A 278 -5.38 14.44 19.00
CA PRO A 278 -5.98 15.19 17.92
C PRO A 278 -6.80 16.38 18.42
N ASP A 279 -6.76 17.50 17.71
CA ASP A 279 -7.40 18.76 18.10
C ASP A 279 -8.87 18.88 17.63
N GLY A 280 -9.37 17.93 16.84
CA GLY A 280 -10.71 17.95 16.26
C GLY A 280 -10.93 19.02 15.17
N LYS A 281 -9.87 19.71 14.74
CA LYS A 281 -9.92 20.78 13.72
C LYS A 281 -9.04 20.46 12.51
N LEU A 282 -7.76 20.20 12.73
CA LEU A 282 -6.80 19.76 11.72
C LEU A 282 -6.49 18.27 11.83
N SER A 283 -6.51 17.74 13.03
CA SER A 283 -6.24 16.33 13.31
C SER A 283 -7.43 15.68 14.02
N PHE A 284 -7.65 14.40 13.76
CA PHE A 284 -8.81 13.66 14.22
C PHE A 284 -8.39 12.28 14.73
N ASP A 285 -9.17 11.72 15.65
CA ASP A 285 -9.03 10.31 16.02
C ASP A 285 -9.37 9.38 14.83
N ARG A 286 -8.92 8.14 14.92
CA ARG A 286 -9.08 7.18 13.80
C ARG A 286 -10.53 6.88 13.49
N LEU A 287 -11.37 6.64 14.49
CA LEU A 287 -12.75 6.25 14.27
C LEU A 287 -13.54 7.37 13.62
N THR A 288 -13.37 8.61 14.11
CA THR A 288 -13.94 9.81 13.47
C THR A 288 -13.50 9.95 12.02
N ASN A 289 -12.25 9.56 11.70
CA ASN A 289 -11.77 9.65 10.33
C ASN A 289 -12.30 8.51 9.43
N VAL A 290 -12.40 7.30 9.96
CA VAL A 290 -12.91 6.13 9.25
C VAL A 290 -14.36 6.33 8.79
N ALA A 291 -15.18 7.05 9.57
CA ALA A 291 -16.55 7.38 9.17
C ALA A 291 -16.61 8.07 7.79
N PHE A 292 -15.59 8.86 7.43
CA PHE A 292 -15.48 9.52 6.12
C PHE A 292 -15.00 8.60 4.97
N SER A 293 -14.68 7.34 5.26
CA SER A 293 -14.44 6.33 4.23
C SER A 293 -15.72 5.65 3.76
N MET A 294 -16.84 5.90 4.48
CA MET A 294 -18.13 5.25 4.27
C MET A 294 -18.01 3.72 4.21
N THR A 295 -17.05 3.16 4.96
CA THR A 295 -16.86 1.69 4.99
C THR A 295 -18.06 1.05 5.67
N ASN A 296 -18.53 -0.03 5.07
CA ASN A 296 -19.62 -0.84 5.59
C ASN A 296 -19.34 -2.31 5.29
N HIS A 297 -19.65 -3.18 6.25
CA HIS A 297 -19.54 -4.62 6.10
C HIS A 297 -20.78 -5.26 6.72
N GLU A 298 -21.30 -6.31 6.09
CA GLU A 298 -22.38 -7.11 6.63
C GLU A 298 -21.95 -7.77 7.95
N GLU A 299 -22.72 -7.57 9.01
CA GLU A 299 -22.34 -8.03 10.35
C GLU A 299 -22.39 -9.55 10.52
N SER A 300 -23.26 -10.21 9.77
CA SER A 300 -23.50 -11.66 9.89
C SER A 300 -22.48 -12.53 9.12
N GLN A 301 -21.52 -11.91 8.39
CA GLN A 301 -20.47 -12.64 7.68
C GLN A 301 -19.27 -12.96 8.58
N PRO A 302 -18.48 -14.00 8.26
CA PRO A 302 -17.19 -14.22 8.91
C PRO A 302 -16.25 -13.04 8.67
N ALA A 303 -15.42 -12.70 9.67
CA ALA A 303 -14.43 -11.65 9.51
C ALA A 303 -13.47 -11.97 8.34
N HIS A 304 -13.31 -11.01 7.43
CA HIS A 304 -12.42 -11.10 6.28
C HIS A 304 -10.92 -10.91 6.62
N LEU A 305 -10.63 -10.69 7.88
CA LEU A 305 -9.29 -10.60 8.45
C LEU A 305 -9.03 -11.88 9.25
N GLN A 306 -8.44 -12.86 8.60
CA GLN A 306 -8.26 -14.20 9.14
C GLN A 306 -6.94 -14.34 9.86
N LEU A 307 -6.95 -14.94 11.05
CA LEU A 307 -5.76 -15.33 11.80
C LEU A 307 -5.43 -16.79 11.51
N SER A 308 -4.16 -17.07 11.14
CA SER A 308 -3.68 -18.46 11.04
C SER A 308 -3.61 -19.13 12.41
N ASN A 309 -3.27 -18.34 13.44
CA ASN A 309 -3.27 -18.77 14.84
C ASN A 309 -3.79 -17.62 15.71
N PRO A 310 -4.95 -17.78 16.38
CA PRO A 310 -5.57 -16.75 17.20
C PRO A 310 -4.76 -16.34 18.44
N ASP A 311 -3.82 -17.17 18.91
CA ASP A 311 -3.05 -16.91 20.12
C ASP A 311 -1.83 -16.02 19.86
N LEU A 312 -1.28 -15.99 18.64
CA LEU A 312 -0.04 -15.27 18.31
C LEU A 312 -0.06 -13.77 18.64
N PRO A 313 -1.16 -13.03 18.45
CA PRO A 313 -1.19 -11.61 18.81
C PRO A 313 -0.88 -11.35 20.27
N ILE A 314 -1.37 -12.19 21.19
CA ILE A 314 -1.18 -12.03 22.63
C ILE A 314 0.08 -12.75 23.10
N SER A 315 0.32 -13.99 22.66
CA SER A 315 1.43 -14.80 23.18
C SER A 315 2.81 -14.40 22.60
N VAL A 316 2.85 -13.83 21.40
CA VAL A 316 4.10 -13.48 20.69
C VAL A 316 4.19 -12.00 20.38
N ASN A 317 3.20 -11.44 19.66
CA ASN A 317 3.32 -10.07 19.16
C ASN A 317 3.24 -9.04 20.28
N LEU A 318 2.37 -9.24 21.27
CA LEU A 318 2.22 -8.30 22.39
C LEU A 318 3.51 -8.19 23.22
N PRO A 319 4.11 -9.27 23.77
CA PRO A 319 5.33 -9.16 24.56
C PRO A 319 6.56 -8.75 23.74
N LYS A 320 6.66 -9.15 22.47
CA LYS A 320 7.85 -8.90 21.66
C LYS A 320 7.81 -7.59 20.91
N PHE A 321 6.65 -7.21 20.37
CA PHE A 321 6.46 -6.08 19.48
C PHE A 321 5.41 -5.07 19.96
N ALA A 322 4.92 -5.21 21.21
CA ALA A 322 3.84 -4.40 21.78
C ALA A 322 2.55 -4.42 20.92
N GLU A 323 2.24 -5.52 20.25
CA GLU A 323 1.18 -5.74 19.27
C GLU A 323 1.01 -4.55 18.31
N PRO A 324 1.81 -4.49 17.24
CA PRO A 324 1.88 -3.29 16.39
C PRO A 324 0.64 -3.09 15.50
N ALA A 325 -0.25 -4.09 15.40
CA ALA A 325 -1.50 -3.96 14.63
C ALA A 325 -2.36 -2.81 15.12
N GLN A 326 -2.34 -2.54 16.42
CA GLN A 326 -3.00 -1.39 17.02
C GLN A 326 -2.53 -0.04 16.47
N ARG A 327 -1.34 0.02 15.85
CA ARG A 327 -0.69 1.25 15.38
C ARG A 327 -0.56 1.32 13.88
N TYR A 328 -0.18 0.22 13.20
CA TYR A 328 -0.07 0.25 11.74
C TYR A 328 -1.43 0.26 11.04
N CYS A 329 -2.50 -0.17 11.69
CA CYS A 329 -3.84 -0.10 11.12
C CYS A 329 -4.33 1.35 11.08
N PRO A 330 -4.64 1.92 9.90
CA PRO A 330 -5.12 3.29 9.78
C PRO A 330 -6.59 3.47 10.10
N ALA A 331 -7.29 2.37 10.44
CA ALA A 331 -8.74 2.34 10.58
C ALA A 331 -9.23 1.86 11.97
N GLY A 332 -8.32 1.61 12.93
CA GLY A 332 -8.72 1.19 14.28
C GLY A 332 -9.40 -0.18 14.33
N VAL A 333 -8.96 -1.11 13.47
CA VAL A 333 -9.52 -2.46 13.40
C VAL A 333 -9.04 -3.33 14.55
N TYR A 334 -7.80 -3.17 14.99
CA TYR A 334 -7.15 -4.05 15.96
C TYR A 334 -6.97 -3.37 17.30
N GLU A 335 -7.35 -4.07 18.36
CA GLU A 335 -7.22 -3.63 19.73
C GLU A 335 -6.73 -4.77 20.63
N VAL A 336 -5.89 -4.46 21.60
CA VAL A 336 -5.63 -5.31 22.74
C VAL A 336 -6.43 -4.75 23.91
N VAL A 337 -7.43 -5.50 24.34
CA VAL A 337 -8.31 -5.12 25.46
C VAL A 337 -7.81 -5.81 26.72
N GLN A 338 -7.48 -5.03 27.73
CA GLN A 338 -7.09 -5.47 29.06
C GLN A 338 -8.15 -5.03 30.07
N GLU A 339 -8.91 -5.99 30.61
CA GLU A 339 -9.84 -5.74 31.70
C GLU A 339 -9.13 -6.06 33.04
N GLU A 340 -9.58 -5.43 34.13
CA GLU A 340 -9.04 -5.74 35.46
C GLU A 340 -9.20 -7.24 35.77
N ALA A 341 -8.12 -7.87 36.24
CA ALA A 341 -8.05 -9.28 36.65
C ALA A 341 -8.34 -10.31 35.52
N LYS A 342 -8.31 -9.92 34.24
CA LYS A 342 -8.41 -10.82 33.09
C LYS A 342 -7.16 -10.77 32.22
N ASP A 343 -6.89 -11.87 31.52
CA ASP A 343 -5.83 -11.90 30.52
C ASP A 343 -6.16 -10.97 29.34
N PRO A 344 -5.15 -10.34 28.71
CA PRO A 344 -5.37 -9.51 27.56
C PRO A 344 -5.97 -10.32 26.41
N ARG A 345 -6.87 -9.71 25.65
CA ARG A 345 -7.47 -10.32 24.47
C ARG A 345 -7.29 -9.44 23.24
N PHE A 346 -7.08 -10.08 22.09
CA PHE A 346 -7.00 -9.40 20.80
C PHE A 346 -8.38 -9.32 20.16
N VAL A 347 -8.78 -8.11 19.79
CA VAL A 347 -10.11 -7.84 19.20
C VAL A 347 -9.92 -7.32 17.78
N ILE A 348 -10.74 -7.81 16.86
CA ILE A 348 -10.78 -7.42 15.46
C ILE A 348 -12.12 -6.78 15.14
N ASN A 349 -12.15 -5.45 15.10
CA ASN A 349 -13.31 -4.64 14.72
C ASN A 349 -13.37 -4.53 13.18
N PHE A 350 -13.67 -5.64 12.50
CA PHE A 350 -13.56 -5.74 11.04
C PHE A 350 -14.47 -4.79 10.27
N GLN A 351 -15.58 -4.33 10.88
CA GLN A 351 -16.46 -3.32 10.30
C GLN A 351 -15.76 -2.00 9.98
N ASN A 352 -14.69 -1.67 10.71
CA ASN A 352 -13.89 -0.46 10.46
C ASN A 352 -12.90 -0.62 9.30
N CYS A 353 -12.77 -1.82 8.72
CA CYS A 353 -11.73 -2.09 7.74
C CYS A 353 -11.92 -1.30 6.45
N VAL A 354 -10.90 -0.56 6.05
CA VAL A 354 -10.85 0.21 4.79
C VAL A 354 -10.09 -0.53 3.68
N HIS A 355 -9.90 -1.83 3.81
CA HIS A 355 -9.25 -2.71 2.83
C HIS A 355 -7.84 -2.25 2.40
N CYS A 356 -7.09 -1.57 3.26
CA CYS A 356 -5.75 -1.08 2.94
C CYS A 356 -4.69 -2.19 2.83
N LYS A 357 -4.94 -3.37 3.40
CA LYS A 357 -4.08 -4.56 3.40
C LYS A 357 -2.74 -4.39 4.13
N THR A 358 -2.60 -3.36 4.95
CA THR A 358 -1.37 -3.13 5.72
C THR A 358 -1.09 -4.28 6.71
N CYS A 359 -2.11 -4.85 7.32
CA CYS A 359 -1.99 -6.00 8.23
C CYS A 359 -1.42 -7.24 7.54
N ASP A 360 -1.91 -7.58 6.37
CA ASP A 360 -1.42 -8.68 5.51
C ASP A 360 0.06 -8.49 5.07
N ILE A 361 0.59 -7.26 5.16
CA ILE A 361 1.97 -6.92 4.78
C ILE A 361 2.89 -6.79 6.01
N LYS A 362 2.43 -6.08 7.06
CA LYS A 362 3.28 -5.56 8.13
C LYS A 362 3.26 -6.41 9.41
N ASP A 363 2.30 -7.31 9.57
CA ASP A 363 2.26 -8.17 10.74
C ASP A 363 3.57 -8.95 10.91
N PRO A 364 4.30 -8.78 12.05
CA PRO A 364 5.60 -9.41 12.24
C PRO A 364 5.56 -10.94 12.19
N SER A 365 4.46 -11.52 12.62
CA SER A 365 4.23 -12.97 12.61
C SER A 365 3.63 -13.48 11.31
N GLN A 366 3.27 -12.58 10.37
CA GLN A 366 2.53 -12.90 9.14
C GLN A 366 1.28 -13.76 9.39
N ASN A 367 0.63 -13.50 10.53
CA ASN A 367 -0.51 -14.25 11.04
C ASN A 367 -1.84 -13.78 10.45
N ILE A 368 -1.89 -12.53 9.96
CA ILE A 368 -3.13 -11.90 9.47
C ILE A 368 -3.18 -12.02 7.94
N THR A 369 -4.22 -12.67 7.43
CA THR A 369 -4.52 -12.74 6.00
C THR A 369 -5.79 -11.97 5.70
N TRP A 370 -5.71 -11.00 4.78
CA TRP A 370 -6.87 -10.34 4.23
C TRP A 370 -7.47 -11.21 3.12
N VAL A 371 -8.75 -11.55 3.24
CA VAL A 371 -9.55 -12.21 2.18
C VAL A 371 -10.67 -11.28 1.73
N ALA A 372 -11.25 -11.53 0.55
CA ALA A 372 -12.37 -10.72 0.07
C ALA A 372 -13.59 -10.93 0.97
N PRO A 373 -14.21 -9.85 1.48
CA PRO A 373 -15.49 -9.94 2.18
C PRO A 373 -16.62 -10.21 1.19
N GLN A 374 -17.84 -10.19 1.67
CA GLN A 374 -19.05 -10.24 0.84
C GLN A 374 -19.00 -9.15 -0.26
N GLY A 375 -19.53 -9.45 -1.43
CA GLY A 375 -19.54 -8.52 -2.56
C GLY A 375 -20.30 -7.24 -2.24
N GLY A 376 -19.70 -6.10 -2.59
CA GLY A 376 -20.24 -4.77 -2.27
C GLY A 376 -19.79 -4.19 -0.95
N ASP A 377 -19.23 -5.01 -0.06
CA ASP A 377 -18.74 -4.55 1.25
C ASP A 377 -17.39 -3.81 1.15
N GLY A 378 -17.14 -2.98 2.15
CA GLY A 378 -15.90 -2.22 2.31
C GLY A 378 -16.09 -0.71 2.18
N PRO A 379 -14.98 0.03 1.99
CA PRO A 379 -15.04 1.47 1.86
C PRO A 379 -15.66 1.89 0.52
N ASN A 380 -16.47 2.94 0.59
CA ASN A 380 -16.93 3.66 -0.59
C ASN A 380 -16.18 4.99 -0.66
N TYR A 381 -15.30 5.13 -1.64
CA TYR A 381 -14.45 6.31 -1.80
C TYR A 381 -15.01 7.28 -2.86
N PRO A 382 -16.03 8.08 -2.54
CA PRO A 382 -16.53 9.06 -3.50
C PRO A 382 -15.43 10.07 -3.81
N ASN A 383 -15.16 10.26 -5.08
CA ASN A 383 -14.15 11.23 -5.58
C ASN A 383 -12.70 10.95 -5.12
N MET A 384 -12.37 9.68 -4.83
CA MET A 384 -11.02 9.30 -4.39
C MET A 384 -10.30 8.40 -5.38
#